data_52076dcdd3edb1efe629dfe5e2899426
#
_entry.id   52076dcdd3edb1efe629dfe5e2899426
#
_cell.length_a   1.000
_cell.length_b   1.000
_cell.length_c   1.000
_cell.angle_alpha   90.00
_cell.angle_beta   90.00
_cell.angle_gamma   90.00
#
_symmetry.space_group_name_H-M   'P 1'
#
loop_
_entity.id
_entity.type
_entity.pdbx_description
1 polymer ?
#
loop_
_entity_poly.entity_id
_entity_poly.type
_entity_poly.pdbx_seq_one_letter_code
_entity_poly.pdbx_strand_id
1 'polypeptide(L)'
;MAVNNETGTLQDIAALSTAVKAKNSRCAVHVDAVQAWLRIPIDLKKWKNVDTLSVSGHKVHAPKGIGALFIRDSVRQTLCPPYLGGHQERGLRPGTENTPYIVGLGLAAAKGAKNLSDRNAHIRALNAQLRTGLEELAQQAPITLNSPADAVPEVLNFSTNCVNSQTFIEYLSGRHIYISGGSACDKGEPSHTLLAMGCADLTVRTALRVSFCADNTPEDVQALLDGLKDGLKELQHI
;
A
#
# COMPACT_ATOMS: atom_id res chain seq x y z
N MET A 1 8.90 -5.22 -3.43
CA MET A 1 7.98 -4.85 -2.30
C MET A 1 7.21 -6.07 -1.83
N ALA A 2 6.85 -6.14 -0.54
CA ALA A 2 6.08 -7.27 0.00
C ALA A 2 4.58 -7.16 -0.29
N VAL A 3 4.05 -5.94 -0.36
CA VAL A 3 2.67 -5.62 -0.72
C VAL A 3 2.70 -4.51 -1.75
N ASN A 4 1.98 -4.67 -2.86
CA ASN A 4 1.87 -3.63 -3.88
C ASN A 4 1.01 -2.46 -3.36
N ASN A 5 1.47 -1.24 -3.56
CA ASN A 5 0.83 -0.02 -3.05
C ASN A 5 -0.41 0.42 -3.84
N GLU A 6 -0.63 -0.12 -5.02
CA GLU A 6 -1.76 0.23 -5.87
C GLU A 6 -2.86 -0.84 -5.83
N THR A 7 -2.48 -2.11 -5.95
CA THR A 7 -3.43 -3.23 -6.03
C THR A 7 -3.58 -4.02 -4.74
N GLY A 8 -2.69 -3.79 -3.75
CA GLY A 8 -2.68 -4.57 -2.51
C GLY A 8 -2.16 -6.00 -2.66
N THR A 9 -1.66 -6.37 -3.83
CA THR A 9 -1.16 -7.73 -4.11
C THR A 9 -0.04 -8.12 -3.16
N LEU A 10 -0.18 -9.30 -2.57
CA LEU A 10 0.82 -9.91 -1.69
C LEU A 10 1.88 -10.65 -2.50
N GLN A 11 3.14 -10.54 -2.08
CA GLN A 11 4.25 -11.32 -2.65
C GLN A 11 4.75 -12.34 -1.63
N ASP A 12 5.01 -13.55 -2.07
CA ASP A 12 5.64 -14.59 -1.24
C ASP A 12 7.13 -14.30 -1.07
N ILE A 13 7.44 -13.43 -0.10
CA ILE A 13 8.82 -13.00 0.17
C ILE A 13 9.70 -14.17 0.60
N ALA A 14 9.15 -15.17 1.30
CA ALA A 14 9.92 -16.34 1.74
C ALA A 14 10.39 -17.16 0.53
N ALA A 15 9.48 -17.48 -0.40
CA ALA A 15 9.79 -18.22 -1.61
C ALA A 15 10.71 -17.41 -2.54
N LEU A 16 10.40 -16.14 -2.80
CA LEU A 16 11.17 -15.27 -3.68
C LEU A 16 12.62 -15.08 -3.18
N SER A 17 12.79 -14.77 -1.89
CA SER A 17 14.13 -14.59 -1.31
C SER A 17 14.94 -15.90 -1.33
N THR A 18 14.26 -17.03 -1.15
CA THR A 18 14.89 -18.37 -1.24
C THR A 18 15.36 -18.65 -2.67
N ALA A 19 14.53 -18.37 -3.67
CA ALA A 19 14.88 -18.56 -5.08
C ALA A 19 16.08 -17.67 -5.49
N VAL A 20 16.12 -16.42 -5.04
CA VAL A 20 17.25 -15.50 -5.29
C VAL A 20 18.54 -16.06 -4.69
N LYS A 21 18.51 -16.47 -3.41
CA LYS A 21 19.71 -17.01 -2.73
C LYS A 21 20.16 -18.35 -3.29
N ALA A 22 19.23 -19.18 -3.78
CA ALA A 22 19.56 -20.43 -4.46
C ALA A 22 20.31 -20.18 -5.79
N LYS A 23 19.93 -19.12 -6.53
CA LYS A 23 20.59 -18.74 -7.77
C LYS A 23 21.93 -18.05 -7.52
N ASN A 24 21.99 -17.18 -6.52
CA ASN A 24 23.22 -16.48 -6.13
C ASN A 24 23.18 -16.17 -4.62
N SER A 25 23.91 -16.96 -3.83
CA SER A 25 23.97 -16.81 -2.37
C SER A 25 24.53 -15.46 -1.90
N ARG A 26 25.32 -14.78 -2.74
CA ARG A 26 25.89 -13.46 -2.43
C ARG A 26 24.98 -12.30 -2.78
N CYS A 27 23.89 -12.54 -3.52
CA CYS A 27 22.93 -11.48 -3.87
C CYS A 27 22.25 -10.97 -2.60
N ALA A 28 22.37 -9.67 -2.33
CA ALA A 28 21.62 -9.04 -1.23
C ALA A 28 20.13 -8.96 -1.59
N VAL A 29 19.28 -9.32 -0.62
CA VAL A 29 17.82 -9.26 -0.76
C VAL A 29 17.28 -8.15 0.13
N HIS A 30 16.84 -7.06 -0.50
CA HIS A 30 16.10 -5.98 0.15
C HIS A 30 14.60 -6.15 -0.08
N VAL A 31 13.80 -5.93 0.98
CA VAL A 31 12.35 -5.93 0.91
C VAL A 31 11.81 -4.57 1.30
N ASP A 32 11.10 -3.93 0.39
CA ASP A 32 10.21 -2.82 0.74
C ASP A 32 8.95 -3.40 1.41
N ALA A 33 8.82 -3.16 2.73
CA ALA A 33 7.68 -3.59 3.53
C ALA A 33 6.78 -2.40 3.95
N VAL A 34 6.90 -1.25 3.29
CA VAL A 34 6.17 -0.02 3.62
C VAL A 34 4.65 -0.26 3.64
N GLN A 35 4.13 -1.04 2.69
CA GLN A 35 2.72 -1.40 2.64
C GLN A 35 2.36 -2.71 3.38
N ALA A 36 3.38 -3.44 3.87
CA ALA A 36 3.19 -4.72 4.55
C ALA A 36 3.20 -4.57 6.08
N TRP A 37 4.05 -3.67 6.59
CA TRP A 37 4.26 -3.51 8.03
C TRP A 37 2.97 -3.11 8.75
N LEU A 38 2.66 -3.82 9.83
CA LEU A 38 1.43 -3.68 10.60
C LEU A 38 0.11 -3.93 9.80
N ARG A 39 0.20 -4.56 8.63
CA ARG A 39 -0.97 -5.04 7.85
C ARG A 39 -0.98 -6.55 7.74
N ILE A 40 0.19 -7.13 7.53
CA ILE A 40 0.39 -8.57 7.52
C ILE A 40 1.42 -8.96 8.59
N PRO A 41 1.39 -10.22 9.06
CA PRO A 41 2.44 -10.74 9.92
C PRO A 41 3.78 -10.78 9.17
N ILE A 42 4.80 -10.11 9.71
CA ILE A 42 6.18 -10.19 9.22
C ILE A 42 6.99 -11.00 10.22
N ASP A 43 7.47 -12.17 9.79
CA ASP A 43 8.33 -13.05 10.59
C ASP A 43 9.70 -13.20 9.93
N LEU A 44 10.68 -12.49 10.44
CA LEU A 44 12.05 -12.51 9.93
C LEU A 44 12.77 -13.85 10.14
N LYS A 45 12.24 -14.76 10.98
CA LYS A 45 12.73 -16.15 11.09
C LYS A 45 12.27 -16.97 9.88
N LYS A 46 11.05 -16.73 9.40
CA LYS A 46 10.54 -17.34 8.15
C LYS A 46 11.18 -16.68 6.92
N TRP A 47 11.37 -15.36 6.95
CA TRP A 47 12.06 -14.59 5.90
C TRP A 47 13.59 -14.60 6.10
N LYS A 48 14.16 -15.79 6.36
CA LYS A 48 15.58 -15.95 6.74
C LYS A 48 16.57 -15.46 5.68
N ASN A 49 16.16 -15.39 4.43
CA ASN A 49 16.97 -14.96 3.29
C ASN A 49 16.83 -13.46 2.96
N VAL A 50 16.01 -12.72 3.70
CA VAL A 50 15.92 -11.27 3.58
C VAL A 50 17.05 -10.63 4.38
N ASP A 51 17.88 -9.84 3.71
CA ASP A 51 19.04 -9.17 4.30
C ASP A 51 18.69 -7.81 4.91
N THR A 52 17.82 -7.05 4.23
CA THR A 52 17.35 -5.74 4.70
C THR A 52 15.86 -5.57 4.42
N LEU A 53 15.18 -4.76 5.26
CA LEU A 53 13.76 -4.48 5.11
C LEU A 53 13.46 -3.03 5.52
N SER A 54 12.76 -2.29 4.66
CA SER A 54 12.36 -0.91 4.93
C SER A 54 10.89 -0.77 5.31
N VAL A 55 10.60 0.15 6.24
CA VAL A 55 9.26 0.56 6.64
C VAL A 55 9.16 2.08 6.74
N SER A 56 7.95 2.63 6.58
CA SER A 56 7.71 4.07 6.65
C SER A 56 6.59 4.40 7.64
N GLY A 57 6.87 5.35 8.54
CA GLY A 57 5.98 5.68 9.65
C GLY A 57 4.62 6.23 9.22
N HIS A 58 4.58 7.10 8.19
CA HIS A 58 3.34 7.73 7.75
C HIS A 58 2.30 6.75 7.16
N LYS A 59 2.69 5.52 6.85
CA LYS A 59 1.78 4.46 6.39
C LYS A 59 1.08 3.72 7.54
N VAL A 60 1.51 3.99 8.78
CA VAL A 60 1.00 3.35 10.00
C VAL A 60 0.63 4.39 11.07
N HIS A 61 0.20 5.59 10.65
CA HIS A 61 -0.24 6.71 11.51
C HIS A 61 0.86 7.32 12.40
N ALA A 62 2.13 7.11 12.08
CA ALA A 62 3.24 7.83 12.68
C ALA A 62 3.52 9.15 11.92
N PRO A 63 4.35 10.06 12.44
CA PRO A 63 4.72 11.29 11.74
C PRO A 63 5.33 11.02 10.36
N LYS A 64 5.14 11.96 9.42
CA LYS A 64 5.90 11.98 8.16
C LYS A 64 7.38 12.28 8.45
N GLY A 65 8.28 11.73 7.63
CA GLY A 65 9.73 11.99 7.77
C GLY A 65 10.46 11.02 8.70
N ILE A 66 9.78 9.95 9.17
CA ILE A 66 10.39 8.87 9.95
C ILE A 66 10.08 7.51 9.33
N GLY A 67 11.02 6.61 9.40
CA GLY A 67 10.91 5.20 9.01
C GLY A 67 11.98 4.38 9.72
N ALA A 68 12.06 3.10 9.40
CA ALA A 68 13.10 2.22 9.93
C ALA A 68 13.63 1.29 8.84
N LEU A 69 14.89 0.93 8.96
CA LEU A 69 15.57 -0.05 8.14
C LEU A 69 16.03 -1.20 9.03
N PHE A 70 15.45 -2.37 8.85
CA PHE A 70 16.01 -3.60 9.40
C PHE A 70 17.23 -4.02 8.58
N ILE A 71 18.30 -4.39 9.25
CA ILE A 71 19.54 -4.90 8.66
C ILE A 71 19.93 -6.17 9.40
N ARG A 72 20.05 -7.27 8.66
CA ARG A 72 20.50 -8.55 9.23
C ARG A 72 21.99 -8.46 9.57
N ASP A 73 22.38 -9.01 10.71
CA ASP A 73 23.78 -8.92 11.19
C ASP A 73 24.78 -9.49 10.18
N SER A 74 24.41 -10.52 9.44
CA SER A 74 25.28 -11.15 8.42
C SER A 74 25.72 -10.21 7.29
N VAL A 75 24.95 -9.16 7.00
CA VAL A 75 25.26 -8.20 5.92
C VAL A 75 25.67 -6.82 6.43
N ARG A 76 25.54 -6.58 7.74
CA ARG A 76 25.78 -5.26 8.32
C ARG A 76 27.19 -4.72 8.06
N GLN A 77 28.20 -5.58 8.10
CA GLN A 77 29.59 -5.18 7.86
C GLN A 77 29.91 -4.91 6.38
N THR A 78 29.07 -5.38 5.47
CA THR A 78 29.24 -5.18 4.02
C THR A 78 28.48 -3.94 3.50
N LEU A 79 27.64 -3.33 4.33
CA LEU A 79 26.91 -2.13 3.97
C LEU A 79 27.83 -0.91 4.03
N CYS A 80 27.90 -0.20 2.89
CA CYS A 80 28.56 1.08 2.83
C CYS A 80 27.55 2.19 3.15
N PRO A 81 27.77 3.01 4.19
CA PRO A 81 26.89 4.15 4.46
C PRO A 81 26.83 5.10 3.26
N PRO A 82 25.65 5.59 2.87
CA PRO A 82 25.52 6.52 1.75
C PRO A 82 26.09 7.92 2.06
N TYR A 83 26.28 8.22 3.37
CA TYR A 83 26.82 9.49 3.85
C TYR A 83 27.90 9.23 4.90
N LEU A 84 28.96 10.02 4.86
CA LEU A 84 30.01 10.02 5.88
C LEU A 84 29.73 11.09 6.94
N GLY A 85 30.07 10.82 8.20
CA GLY A 85 29.86 11.77 9.30
C GLY A 85 29.97 11.12 10.68
N GLY A 86 29.08 11.52 11.59
CA GLY A 86 29.04 11.01 12.96
C GLY A 86 28.67 9.54 13.09
N HIS A 87 28.69 9.03 14.31
CA HIS A 87 28.49 7.61 14.61
C HIS A 87 27.01 7.24 14.90
N GLN A 88 26.06 8.16 14.65
CA GLN A 88 24.65 7.92 14.88
C GLN A 88 24.18 6.74 14.03
N GLU A 89 23.12 6.07 14.49
CA GLU A 89 22.56 4.85 13.86
C GLU A 89 23.67 3.82 13.54
N ARG A 90 24.58 3.63 14.49
CA ARG A 90 25.73 2.70 14.37
C ARG A 90 26.66 3.04 13.20
N GLY A 91 26.78 4.32 12.86
CA GLY A 91 27.62 4.82 11.75
C GLY A 91 26.98 4.67 10.37
N LEU A 92 25.75 4.22 10.28
CA LEU A 92 25.07 4.01 8.97
C LEU A 92 24.32 5.25 8.49
N ARG A 93 23.86 6.09 9.42
CA ARG A 93 23.15 7.33 9.08
C ARG A 93 23.58 8.44 10.04
N PRO A 94 24.52 9.29 9.66
CA PRO A 94 25.00 10.38 10.50
C PRO A 94 23.94 11.46 10.70
N GLY A 95 24.16 12.31 11.70
CA GLY A 95 23.27 13.40 12.10
C GLY A 95 22.41 13.02 13.30
N THR A 96 22.08 14.01 14.11
CA THR A 96 21.30 13.86 15.35
C THR A 96 19.98 13.11 15.07
N GLU A 97 19.67 12.16 15.93
CA GLU A 97 18.45 11.37 15.84
C GLU A 97 17.22 12.24 16.14
N ASN A 98 16.18 12.09 15.34
CA ASN A 98 14.90 12.76 15.55
C ASN A 98 14.09 12.03 16.62
N THR A 99 14.47 12.20 17.88
CA THR A 99 13.89 11.47 19.01
C THR A 99 12.38 11.65 19.15
N PRO A 100 11.77 12.85 18.94
CA PRO A 100 10.32 12.98 18.96
C PRO A 100 9.62 12.09 17.92
N TYR A 101 10.15 12.00 16.71
CA TYR A 101 9.56 11.19 15.65
C TYR A 101 9.81 9.69 15.86
N ILE A 102 10.94 9.33 16.45
CA ILE A 102 11.25 7.94 16.83
C ILE A 102 10.24 7.47 17.88
N VAL A 103 9.93 8.29 18.89
CA VAL A 103 8.91 7.99 19.90
C VAL A 103 7.53 7.85 19.24
N GLY A 104 7.17 8.77 18.34
CA GLY A 104 5.93 8.70 17.57
C GLY A 104 5.80 7.42 16.74
N LEU A 105 6.89 7.00 16.07
CA LEU A 105 6.96 5.74 15.33
C LEU A 105 6.78 4.53 16.27
N GLY A 106 7.46 4.53 17.41
CA GLY A 106 7.35 3.47 18.41
C GLY A 106 5.94 3.33 18.97
N LEU A 107 5.26 4.45 19.27
CA LEU A 107 3.86 4.46 19.73
C LEU A 107 2.91 3.91 18.67
N ALA A 108 3.05 4.33 17.41
CA ALA A 108 2.24 3.84 16.31
C ALA A 108 2.44 2.33 16.09
N ALA A 109 3.70 1.86 16.17
CA ALA A 109 4.03 0.45 16.08
C ALA A 109 3.39 -0.38 17.19
N ALA A 110 3.48 0.08 18.44
CA ALA A 110 2.89 -0.60 19.60
C ALA A 110 1.36 -0.69 19.49
N LYS A 111 0.69 0.41 19.14
CA LYS A 111 -0.76 0.42 18.92
C LYS A 111 -1.18 -0.48 17.76
N GLY A 112 -0.49 -0.39 16.63
CA GLY A 112 -0.79 -1.18 15.44
C GLY A 112 -0.60 -2.67 15.65
N ALA A 113 0.44 -3.09 16.40
CA ALA A 113 0.71 -4.49 16.70
C ALA A 113 -0.33 -5.09 17.67
N LYS A 114 -0.73 -4.33 18.69
CA LYS A 114 -1.68 -4.81 19.72
C LYS A 114 -3.04 -5.20 19.15
N ASN A 115 -3.54 -4.46 18.16
CA ASN A 115 -4.89 -4.61 17.63
C ASN A 115 -4.90 -5.14 16.18
N LEU A 116 -3.81 -5.75 15.73
CA LEU A 116 -3.65 -6.15 14.32
C LEU A 116 -4.77 -7.06 13.83
N SER A 117 -5.14 -8.07 14.60
CA SER A 117 -6.18 -9.05 14.23
C SER A 117 -7.55 -8.40 14.05
N ASP A 118 -7.99 -7.66 15.07
CA ASP A 118 -9.34 -7.05 15.09
C ASP A 118 -9.46 -5.96 14.05
N ARG A 119 -8.41 -5.14 13.90
CA ARG A 119 -8.33 -4.14 12.84
C ARG A 119 -8.41 -4.78 11.45
N ASN A 120 -7.67 -5.84 11.22
CA ASN A 120 -7.70 -6.53 9.93
C ASN A 120 -9.06 -7.18 9.66
N ALA A 121 -9.74 -7.70 10.68
CA ALA A 121 -11.10 -8.23 10.53
C ALA A 121 -12.10 -7.13 10.17
N HIS A 122 -12.03 -5.97 10.84
CA HIS A 122 -12.86 -4.81 10.53
C HIS A 122 -12.63 -4.30 9.10
N ILE A 123 -11.37 -4.04 8.72
CA ILE A 123 -11.04 -3.54 7.37
C ILE A 123 -11.42 -4.56 6.29
N ARG A 124 -11.28 -5.86 6.57
CA ARG A 124 -11.72 -6.92 5.65
C ARG A 124 -13.24 -6.88 5.42
N ALA A 125 -14.03 -6.60 6.45
CA ALA A 125 -15.47 -6.45 6.31
C ALA A 125 -15.83 -5.24 5.43
N LEU A 126 -15.17 -4.09 5.63
CA LEU A 126 -15.37 -2.89 4.79
C LEU A 126 -14.97 -3.15 3.33
N ASN A 127 -13.82 -3.80 3.11
CA ASN A 127 -13.38 -4.15 1.75
C ASN A 127 -14.36 -5.11 1.07
N ALA A 128 -14.88 -6.10 1.79
CA ALA A 128 -15.89 -7.03 1.27
C ALA A 128 -17.19 -6.31 0.89
N GLN A 129 -17.67 -5.39 1.73
CA GLN A 129 -18.83 -4.56 1.44
C GLN A 129 -18.61 -3.74 0.14
N LEU A 130 -17.44 -3.09 0.00
CA LEU A 130 -17.12 -2.33 -1.20
C LEU A 130 -17.06 -3.23 -2.45
N ARG A 131 -16.43 -4.41 -2.36
CA ARG A 131 -16.37 -5.36 -3.47
C ARG A 131 -17.77 -5.78 -3.93
N THR A 132 -18.64 -6.16 -2.99
CA THR A 132 -20.03 -6.52 -3.30
C THR A 132 -20.76 -5.37 -3.99
N GLY A 133 -20.66 -4.15 -3.47
CA GLY A 133 -21.31 -2.99 -4.11
C GLY A 133 -20.74 -2.66 -5.50
N LEU A 134 -19.44 -2.85 -5.72
CA LEU A 134 -18.83 -2.68 -7.05
C LEU A 134 -19.28 -3.79 -8.03
N GLU A 135 -19.45 -5.02 -7.56
CA GLU A 135 -20.00 -6.14 -8.37
C GLU A 135 -21.46 -5.87 -8.75
N GLU A 136 -22.27 -5.29 -7.86
CA GLU A 136 -23.63 -4.85 -8.18
C GLU A 136 -23.65 -3.71 -9.20
N LEU A 137 -22.79 -2.72 -9.05
CA LEU A 137 -22.63 -1.63 -10.02
C LEU A 137 -22.14 -2.13 -11.39
N ALA A 138 -21.31 -3.17 -11.40
CA ALA A 138 -20.79 -3.79 -12.63
C ALA A 138 -21.90 -4.42 -13.51
N GLN A 139 -23.09 -4.64 -12.98
CA GLN A 139 -24.25 -5.09 -13.77
C GLN A 139 -24.80 -3.98 -14.67
N GLN A 140 -24.47 -2.72 -14.39
CA GLN A 140 -25.00 -1.53 -15.08
C GLN A 140 -23.91 -0.65 -15.70
N ALA A 141 -22.65 -0.87 -15.34
CA ALA A 141 -21.49 -0.09 -15.79
C ALA A 141 -20.25 -1.00 -15.97
N PRO A 142 -19.31 -0.65 -16.85
CA PRO A 142 -18.16 -1.51 -17.19
C PRO A 142 -17.06 -1.50 -16.10
N ILE A 143 -17.40 -1.83 -14.86
CA ILE A 143 -16.46 -1.84 -13.73
C ILE A 143 -15.59 -3.10 -13.77
N THR A 144 -14.29 -2.94 -13.55
CA THR A 144 -13.31 -4.02 -13.41
C THR A 144 -12.57 -3.91 -12.09
N LEU A 145 -12.53 -4.99 -11.30
CA LEU A 145 -11.70 -5.08 -10.11
C LEU A 145 -10.26 -5.43 -10.52
N ASN A 146 -9.30 -4.56 -10.21
CA ASN A 146 -7.88 -4.76 -10.52
C ASN A 146 -7.13 -5.42 -9.36
N SER A 147 -7.62 -5.24 -8.12
CA SER A 147 -7.06 -5.92 -6.95
C SER A 147 -7.49 -7.38 -6.91
N PRO A 148 -6.56 -8.35 -6.75
CA PRO A 148 -6.91 -9.75 -6.59
C PRO A 148 -7.72 -9.98 -5.29
N ALA A 149 -8.41 -11.13 -5.23
CA ALA A 149 -9.28 -11.45 -4.09
C ALA A 149 -8.49 -11.67 -2.79
N ASP A 150 -7.25 -12.12 -2.89
CA ASP A 150 -6.33 -12.38 -1.78
C ASP A 150 -5.40 -11.20 -1.45
N ALA A 151 -5.65 -10.01 -2.04
CA ALA A 151 -4.93 -8.78 -1.69
C ALA A 151 -5.12 -8.39 -0.22
N VAL A 152 -4.21 -7.55 0.31
CA VAL A 152 -4.42 -6.95 1.63
C VAL A 152 -5.71 -6.13 1.62
N PRO A 153 -6.54 -6.22 2.67
CA PRO A 153 -7.84 -5.57 2.68
C PRO A 153 -7.78 -4.04 2.76
N GLU A 154 -6.64 -3.49 3.14
CA GLU A 154 -6.44 -2.03 3.24
C GLU A 154 -6.42 -1.31 1.89
N VAL A 155 -6.28 -2.04 0.77
CA VAL A 155 -6.19 -1.44 -0.56
C VAL A 155 -7.13 -2.17 -1.52
N LEU A 156 -7.96 -1.40 -2.23
CA LEU A 156 -8.76 -1.90 -3.34
C LEU A 156 -8.58 -0.98 -4.54
N ASN A 157 -8.19 -1.57 -5.66
CA ASN A 157 -8.08 -0.89 -6.95
C ASN A 157 -9.13 -1.46 -7.90
N PHE A 158 -9.84 -0.57 -8.58
CA PHE A 158 -10.82 -0.91 -9.60
C PHE A 158 -10.85 0.17 -10.67
N SER A 159 -11.40 -0.13 -11.83
CA SER A 159 -11.54 0.81 -12.95
C SER A 159 -13.00 0.93 -13.36
N THR A 160 -13.43 2.13 -13.69
CA THR A 160 -14.80 2.39 -14.19
C THR A 160 -14.93 2.09 -15.69
N ASN A 161 -13.82 2.07 -16.42
CA ASN A 161 -13.71 1.88 -17.88
C ASN A 161 -14.62 2.82 -18.72
N CYS A 162 -15.08 3.91 -18.16
CA CYS A 162 -15.94 4.88 -18.86
C CYS A 162 -15.70 6.34 -18.42
N VAL A 163 -15.22 6.60 -17.21
CA VAL A 163 -14.95 7.97 -16.72
C VAL A 163 -13.50 8.09 -16.31
N ASN A 164 -12.82 9.15 -16.74
CA ASN A 164 -11.43 9.41 -16.36
C ASN A 164 -11.26 9.50 -14.83
N SER A 165 -10.20 8.87 -14.32
CA SER A 165 -9.95 8.82 -12.87
C SER A 165 -9.88 10.18 -12.20
N GLN A 166 -9.23 11.17 -12.83
CA GLN A 166 -9.11 12.52 -12.26
C GLN A 166 -10.48 13.21 -12.15
N THR A 167 -11.29 13.11 -13.20
CA THR A 167 -12.67 13.65 -13.21
C THR A 167 -13.51 13.03 -12.09
N PHE A 168 -13.38 11.72 -11.90
CA PHE A 168 -14.11 11.03 -10.84
C PHE A 168 -13.64 11.42 -9.44
N ILE A 169 -12.32 11.56 -9.25
CA ILE A 169 -11.73 12.00 -7.97
C ILE A 169 -12.20 13.42 -7.60
N GLU A 170 -12.22 14.34 -8.56
CA GLU A 170 -12.69 15.70 -8.35
C GLU A 170 -14.19 15.74 -8.00
N TYR A 171 -15.01 14.96 -8.70
CA TYR A 171 -16.42 14.81 -8.43
C TYR A 171 -16.71 14.28 -7.02
N LEU A 172 -16.01 13.22 -6.60
CA LEU A 172 -16.12 12.66 -5.26
C LEU A 172 -15.58 13.60 -4.19
N SER A 173 -14.48 14.30 -4.47
CA SER A 173 -13.91 15.30 -3.55
C SER A 173 -14.88 16.43 -3.26
N GLY A 174 -15.65 16.89 -4.26
CA GLY A 174 -16.75 17.86 -4.08
C GLY A 174 -17.87 17.37 -3.15
N ARG A 175 -17.93 16.07 -2.89
CA ARG A 175 -18.85 15.40 -1.95
C ARG A 175 -18.15 14.98 -0.65
N HIS A 176 -16.94 15.47 -0.37
CA HIS A 176 -16.11 15.11 0.78
C HIS A 176 -15.70 13.65 0.84
N ILE A 177 -15.67 12.95 -0.30
CA ILE A 177 -15.20 11.58 -0.44
C ILE A 177 -13.81 11.60 -1.09
N TYR A 178 -12.78 11.20 -0.34
CA TYR A 178 -11.40 11.33 -0.75
C TYR A 178 -10.81 9.96 -1.08
N ILE A 179 -10.59 9.70 -2.36
CA ILE A 179 -9.90 8.53 -2.90
C ILE A 179 -8.76 8.98 -3.80
N SER A 180 -8.02 8.06 -4.37
CA SER A 180 -6.93 8.38 -5.30
C SER A 180 -7.05 7.58 -6.60
N GLY A 181 -6.35 8.01 -7.64
CA GLY A 181 -6.15 7.25 -8.87
C GLY A 181 -5.09 6.16 -8.67
N GLY A 182 -3.93 6.33 -9.28
CA GLY A 182 -2.79 5.44 -9.13
C GLY A 182 -1.97 5.67 -7.86
N SER A 183 -0.67 5.57 -7.98
CA SER A 183 0.28 5.93 -6.92
C SER A 183 0.25 7.44 -6.64
N ALA A 184 0.35 7.81 -5.37
CA ALA A 184 0.46 9.21 -4.94
C ALA A 184 1.73 9.92 -5.47
N CYS A 185 2.71 9.17 -5.97
CA CYS A 185 3.96 9.69 -6.52
C CYS A 185 3.91 9.99 -8.02
N ASP A 186 2.91 9.49 -8.75
CA ASP A 186 2.93 9.48 -10.23
C ASP A 186 2.36 10.75 -10.89
N LYS A 187 2.02 11.80 -10.13
CA LYS A 187 1.66 13.15 -10.62
C LYS A 187 0.83 13.17 -11.93
N GLY A 188 -0.11 12.22 -12.08
CA GLY A 188 -0.95 12.12 -13.28
C GLY A 188 -0.40 11.22 -14.39
N GLU A 189 0.76 10.59 -14.21
CA GLU A 189 1.26 9.56 -15.14
C GLU A 189 0.42 8.27 -15.04
N PRO A 190 0.29 7.51 -16.14
CA PRO A 190 -0.39 6.23 -16.13
C PRO A 190 0.26 5.25 -15.15
N SER A 191 -0.55 4.43 -14.47
CA SER A 191 -0.05 3.42 -13.54
C SER A 191 0.86 2.40 -14.24
N HIS A 192 2.16 2.45 -13.97
CA HIS A 192 3.11 1.45 -14.47
C HIS A 192 2.80 0.04 -13.94
N THR A 193 2.18 -0.07 -12.76
CA THR A 193 1.75 -1.34 -12.17
C THR A 193 0.65 -1.98 -13.03
N LEU A 194 -0.41 -1.25 -13.35
CA LEU A 194 -1.51 -1.76 -14.16
C LEU A 194 -1.06 -2.04 -15.61
N LEU A 195 -0.18 -1.20 -16.16
CA LEU A 195 0.43 -1.46 -17.48
C LEU A 195 1.25 -2.76 -17.47
N ALA A 196 2.06 -2.98 -16.43
CA ALA A 196 2.85 -4.21 -16.29
C ALA A 196 1.98 -5.46 -16.06
N MET A 197 0.77 -5.29 -15.52
CA MET A 197 -0.24 -6.35 -15.42
C MET A 197 -0.94 -6.64 -16.75
N GLY A 198 -0.67 -5.88 -17.82
CA GLY A 198 -1.29 -6.04 -19.13
C GLY A 198 -2.69 -5.45 -19.22
N CYS A 199 -3.07 -4.54 -18.32
CA CYS A 199 -4.36 -3.87 -18.38
C CYS A 199 -4.44 -2.98 -19.62
N ALA A 200 -5.64 -2.90 -20.23
CA ALA A 200 -5.91 -2.00 -21.36
C ALA A 200 -5.75 -0.52 -20.95
N ASP A 201 -5.41 0.35 -21.89
CA ASP A 201 -5.20 1.79 -21.65
C ASP A 201 -6.42 2.43 -20.97
N LEU A 202 -7.64 2.10 -21.42
CA LEU A 202 -8.88 2.58 -20.81
C LEU A 202 -8.99 2.18 -19.34
N THR A 203 -8.65 0.94 -18.99
CA THR A 203 -8.63 0.45 -17.60
C THR A 203 -7.63 1.24 -16.75
N VAL A 204 -6.44 1.49 -17.29
CA VAL A 204 -5.40 2.26 -16.59
C VAL A 204 -5.85 3.71 -16.34
N ARG A 205 -6.42 4.38 -17.34
CA ARG A 205 -6.85 5.79 -17.25
C ARG A 205 -8.08 6.02 -16.38
N THR A 206 -8.84 5.00 -16.11
CA THR A 206 -10.08 5.04 -15.31
C THR A 206 -9.93 4.37 -13.95
N ALA A 207 -8.69 4.01 -13.57
CA ALA A 207 -8.40 3.32 -12.33
C ALA A 207 -8.54 4.22 -11.10
N LEU A 208 -9.23 3.72 -10.09
CA LEU A 208 -9.44 4.34 -8.80
C LEU A 208 -8.91 3.42 -7.70
N ARG A 209 -8.25 4.01 -6.70
CA ARG A 209 -7.74 3.27 -5.55
C ARG A 209 -8.39 3.77 -4.27
N VAL A 210 -9.03 2.87 -3.55
CA VAL A 210 -9.54 3.06 -2.20
C VAL A 210 -8.51 2.53 -1.20
N SER A 211 -8.30 3.28 -0.13
CA SER A 211 -7.41 2.89 0.96
C SER A 211 -8.16 2.99 2.28
N PHE A 212 -8.22 1.88 3.01
CA PHE A 212 -8.92 1.80 4.29
C PHE A 212 -7.98 1.95 5.48
N CYS A 213 -8.51 2.48 6.57
CA CYS A 213 -7.91 2.46 7.89
C CYS A 213 -8.95 2.00 8.94
N ALA A 214 -8.51 1.87 10.19
CA ALA A 214 -9.37 1.39 11.28
C ALA A 214 -10.53 2.34 11.63
N ASP A 215 -10.40 3.61 11.25
CA ASP A 215 -11.40 4.65 11.58
C ASP A 215 -12.53 4.74 10.54
N ASN A 216 -12.40 4.03 9.41
CA ASN A 216 -13.47 3.98 8.42
C ASN A 216 -14.65 3.15 8.92
N THR A 217 -15.83 3.50 8.44
CA THR A 217 -17.12 2.89 8.83
C THR A 217 -17.84 2.28 7.62
N PRO A 218 -18.86 1.42 7.84
CA PRO A 218 -19.72 0.93 6.76
C PRO A 218 -20.43 2.06 6.01
N GLU A 219 -20.74 3.16 6.71
CA GLU A 219 -21.38 4.36 6.15
C GLU A 219 -20.45 5.07 5.17
N ASP A 220 -19.14 5.13 5.44
CA ASP A 220 -18.15 5.68 4.50
C ASP A 220 -18.13 4.87 3.20
N VAL A 221 -18.21 3.55 3.31
CA VAL A 221 -18.27 2.65 2.13
C VAL A 221 -19.57 2.90 1.34
N GLN A 222 -20.70 3.04 2.04
CA GLN A 222 -21.97 3.32 1.38
C GLN A 222 -21.95 4.68 0.68
N ALA A 223 -21.43 5.72 1.34
CA ALA A 223 -21.30 7.04 0.73
C ALA A 223 -20.45 7.01 -0.55
N LEU A 224 -19.35 6.22 -0.55
CA LEU A 224 -18.53 6.02 -1.75
C LEU A 224 -19.34 5.32 -2.86
N LEU A 225 -20.06 4.25 -2.54
CA LEU A 225 -20.87 3.52 -3.53
C LEU A 225 -21.97 4.39 -4.14
N ASP A 226 -22.64 5.19 -3.31
CA ASP A 226 -23.65 6.16 -3.78
C ASP A 226 -23.03 7.23 -4.68
N GLY A 227 -21.87 7.78 -4.27
CA GLY A 227 -21.12 8.75 -5.06
C GLY A 227 -20.63 8.16 -6.41
N LEU A 228 -20.21 6.90 -6.43
CA LEU A 228 -19.85 6.20 -7.66
C LEU A 228 -21.06 6.00 -8.57
N LYS A 229 -22.19 5.57 -8.02
CA LYS A 229 -23.45 5.37 -8.77
C LYS A 229 -23.95 6.66 -9.41
N ASP A 230 -23.89 7.77 -8.68
CA ASP A 230 -24.29 9.07 -9.19
C ASP A 230 -23.29 9.59 -10.23
N GLY A 231 -21.99 9.50 -9.94
CA GLY A 231 -20.94 9.93 -10.86
C GLY A 231 -20.95 9.18 -12.19
N LEU A 232 -21.27 7.88 -12.20
CA LEU A 232 -21.43 7.10 -13.43
C LEU A 232 -22.61 7.56 -14.32
N LYS A 233 -23.60 8.27 -13.73
CA LYS A 233 -24.74 8.83 -14.47
C LYS A 233 -24.51 10.26 -14.92
N GLU A 234 -23.84 11.06 -14.09
CA GLU A 234 -23.73 12.51 -14.25
C GLU A 234 -22.49 12.92 -15.05
N LEU A 235 -21.39 12.13 -14.97
CA LEU A 235 -20.12 12.50 -15.59
C LEU A 235 -20.08 12.07 -17.06
N GLN A 236 -19.33 12.87 -17.85
CA GLN A 236 -19.07 12.54 -19.25
C GLN A 236 -18.21 11.28 -19.37
N HIS A 237 -18.70 10.33 -20.15
CA HIS A 237 -17.95 9.12 -20.50
C HIS A 237 -16.93 9.41 -21.59
N ILE A 238 -15.77 8.71 -21.55
CA ILE A 238 -14.67 8.79 -22.52
C ILE A 238 -14.70 7.62 -23.49
#